data_9b37bfbd2e2bdf5ce3c1667a4f5c813c
#
_entry.id   9b37bfbd2e2bdf5ce3c1667a4f5c813c
#
_cell.length_a   1.000
_cell.length_b   1.000
_cell.length_c   1.000
_cell.angle_alpha   90.00
_cell.angle_beta   90.00
_cell.angle_gamma   90.00
#
_symmetry.space_group_name_H-M   'P 1'
#
loop_
_entity.id
_entity.type
_entity.pdbx_description
1 polymer ?
#
loop_
_entity_poly.entity_id
_entity_poly.type
_entity_poly.pdbx_seq_one_letter_code
_entity_poly.pdbx_strand_id
1 'polypeptide(L)'
;MLRIMKYLSKAEIGQMLIALVTIVGQVYFDLKLPDYMSDITTLVETPGSHMKDIWIAGGKMLLISLGSVACAIITGYIAARVAASFTQRLRSLEFRKVESFGPAEMSKFSTASLITRSTNDVTQVQMFITMGLQLIVKSPIMAVWAVCKIAGEGFEWTLATGIAVVILLVAIVIMMAMVMPKFKAMQQLTDNINLVARENLTGLRVVRAYNAEDYQEAKFTKANKDLTDTQLFTNRVMAFMMPLMNTIMNGLMLAVYWIGTYLIDAAGLKDKLTVFSNMVVFSNYSVQVIMSFLLMSMVFVLWPRADVSAQRIMEVLDTEPIVENGTKTAADVAKTGQRGTVEFRNVSFTYPDSREAMLEGINFTAEQGQTVAFIGSTGSGKSSLINLVPRFYDTSQGQVLVDGVDVRDYDLKALRDKIGYVPQQSVLFRGTVASNVSYGDQPGDPAEVEMADTSTPAGRKREAALIAAGEAAEGADIPAEQLNRVRAAADVAQASEFVARMDGGYSAAIAQGGSNVSGGQKQRLSIARAVYRHPEILIFDDSFSALDFKTDREVRDALAREAKDSTKLIVAQRIGTIMNADRIVVLDDGKVVGQGTHKELLDNCDVYRQIAESQLSQSELTA
;
A
#
# COMPACT_ATOMS: atom_id res chain seq x y z
N MET A 1 -2.69 -11.91 -11.42
CA MET A 1 -4.15 -11.59 -11.33
C MET A 1 -4.99 -12.71 -10.73
N LEU A 2 -4.95 -13.96 -11.19
CA LEU A 2 -5.84 -15.02 -10.66
C LEU A 2 -5.73 -15.24 -9.15
N ARG A 3 -4.52 -15.13 -8.57
CA ARG A 3 -4.30 -15.31 -7.12
C ARG A 3 -5.05 -14.28 -6.25
N ILE A 4 -5.18 -13.04 -6.71
CA ILE A 4 -5.87 -11.99 -5.95
C ILE A 4 -7.39 -12.18 -5.96
N MET A 5 -7.93 -12.88 -6.98
CA MET A 5 -9.36 -13.16 -7.11
C MET A 5 -9.91 -14.05 -5.98
N LYS A 6 -9.02 -14.77 -5.22
CA LYS A 6 -9.44 -15.54 -4.04
C LYS A 6 -10.12 -14.69 -2.96
N TYR A 7 -9.86 -13.39 -2.97
CA TYR A 7 -10.44 -12.44 -2.01
C TYR A 7 -11.80 -11.87 -2.43
N LEU A 8 -12.37 -12.31 -3.58
CA LEU A 8 -13.75 -11.97 -3.95
C LEU A 8 -14.75 -12.61 -2.97
N SER A 9 -15.75 -11.84 -2.57
CA SER A 9 -16.88 -12.37 -1.79
C SER A 9 -17.84 -13.19 -2.65
N LYS A 10 -18.60 -14.08 -2.01
CA LYS A 10 -19.65 -14.85 -2.70
C LYS A 10 -20.70 -13.93 -3.36
N ALA A 11 -21.00 -12.79 -2.74
CA ALA A 11 -21.93 -11.82 -3.28
C ALA A 11 -21.38 -11.14 -4.55
N GLU A 12 -20.10 -10.80 -4.58
CA GLU A 12 -19.43 -10.23 -5.76
C GLU A 12 -19.36 -11.23 -6.91
N ILE A 13 -19.08 -12.49 -6.61
CA ILE A 13 -19.14 -13.57 -7.62
C ILE A 13 -20.55 -13.69 -8.20
N GLY A 14 -21.59 -13.65 -7.35
CA GLY A 14 -22.98 -13.63 -7.82
C GLY A 14 -23.29 -12.43 -8.71
N GLN A 15 -22.80 -11.24 -8.37
CA GLN A 15 -22.95 -10.05 -9.19
C GLN A 15 -22.21 -10.17 -10.54
N MET A 16 -21.01 -10.74 -10.55
CA MET A 16 -20.26 -11.01 -11.80
C MET A 16 -21.00 -11.99 -12.71
N LEU A 17 -21.68 -13.01 -12.15
CA LEU A 17 -22.52 -13.91 -12.94
C LEU A 17 -23.74 -13.19 -13.56
N ILE A 18 -24.37 -12.29 -12.81
CA ILE A 18 -25.43 -11.43 -13.36
C ILE A 18 -24.91 -10.54 -14.48
N ALA A 19 -23.72 -9.93 -14.27
CA ALA A 19 -23.06 -9.13 -15.31
C ALA A 19 -22.78 -9.96 -16.57
N LEU A 20 -22.36 -11.21 -16.42
CA LEU A 20 -22.14 -12.12 -17.57
C LEU A 20 -23.45 -12.35 -18.36
N VAL A 21 -24.56 -12.60 -17.66
CA VAL A 21 -25.88 -12.77 -18.31
C VAL A 21 -26.31 -11.50 -19.05
N THR A 22 -26.13 -10.33 -18.42
CA THR A 22 -26.47 -9.05 -19.07
C THR A 22 -25.54 -8.74 -20.26
N ILE A 23 -24.26 -9.12 -20.22
CA ILE A 23 -23.34 -9.02 -21.37
C ILE A 23 -23.81 -9.91 -22.53
N VAL A 24 -24.16 -11.16 -22.26
CA VAL A 24 -24.69 -12.07 -23.30
C VAL A 24 -25.98 -11.51 -23.90
N GLY A 25 -26.89 -10.99 -23.06
CA GLY A 25 -28.10 -10.31 -23.51
C GLY A 25 -27.80 -9.08 -24.37
N GLN A 26 -26.84 -8.26 -23.97
CA GLN A 26 -26.38 -7.11 -24.75
C GLN A 26 -25.84 -7.52 -26.12
N VAL A 27 -24.97 -8.52 -26.18
CA VAL A 27 -24.43 -9.04 -27.44
C VAL A 27 -25.55 -9.59 -28.34
N TYR A 28 -26.53 -10.30 -27.75
CA TYR A 28 -27.71 -10.77 -28.50
C TYR A 28 -28.48 -9.61 -29.15
N PHE A 29 -28.76 -8.56 -28.38
CA PHE A 29 -29.44 -7.38 -28.90
C PHE A 29 -28.63 -6.64 -29.95
N ASP A 30 -27.33 -6.44 -29.71
CA ASP A 30 -26.43 -5.78 -30.67
C ASP A 30 -26.37 -6.53 -32.02
N LEU A 31 -26.34 -7.87 -31.98
CA LEU A 31 -26.34 -8.72 -33.18
C LEU A 31 -27.72 -8.89 -33.84
N LYS A 32 -28.82 -8.51 -33.18
CA LYS A 32 -30.15 -8.50 -33.76
C LYS A 32 -30.49 -7.21 -34.52
N LEU A 33 -29.77 -6.12 -34.26
CA LEU A 33 -30.03 -4.83 -34.93
C LEU A 33 -29.86 -4.91 -36.46
N PRO A 34 -28.78 -5.53 -37.01
CA PRO A 34 -28.65 -5.68 -38.46
C PRO A 34 -29.75 -6.52 -39.12
N ASP A 35 -30.30 -7.56 -38.42
CA ASP A 35 -31.40 -8.36 -38.93
C ASP A 35 -32.63 -7.48 -39.19
N TYR A 36 -33.04 -6.62 -38.24
CA TYR A 36 -34.17 -5.69 -38.44
C TYR A 36 -33.88 -4.60 -39.47
N MET A 37 -32.61 -4.20 -39.62
CA MET A 37 -32.22 -3.27 -40.67
C MET A 37 -32.43 -3.92 -42.07
N SER A 38 -32.14 -5.22 -42.21
CA SER A 38 -32.45 -6.01 -43.39
C SER A 38 -33.98 -6.05 -43.68
N ASP A 39 -34.78 -6.32 -42.63
CA ASP A 39 -36.22 -6.34 -42.74
C ASP A 39 -36.79 -5.00 -43.28
N ILE A 40 -36.30 -3.89 -42.72
CA ILE A 40 -36.71 -2.54 -43.17
C ILE A 40 -36.26 -2.28 -44.62
N THR A 41 -35.05 -2.62 -44.98
CA THR A 41 -34.52 -2.45 -46.35
C THR A 41 -35.38 -3.24 -47.34
N THR A 42 -35.71 -4.50 -47.02
CA THR A 42 -36.53 -5.35 -47.84
C THR A 42 -37.98 -4.80 -47.99
N LEU A 43 -38.56 -4.30 -46.89
CA LEU A 43 -39.89 -3.70 -46.92
C LEU A 43 -39.95 -2.40 -47.74
N VAL A 44 -38.90 -1.56 -47.67
CA VAL A 44 -38.82 -0.31 -48.45
C VAL A 44 -38.74 -0.56 -49.94
N GLU A 45 -37.99 -1.58 -50.36
CA GLU A 45 -37.77 -1.90 -51.77
C GLU A 45 -38.84 -2.82 -52.39
N THR A 46 -39.69 -3.45 -51.56
CA THR A 46 -40.74 -4.32 -52.06
C THR A 46 -41.95 -3.52 -52.53
N PRO A 47 -42.35 -3.55 -53.82
CA PRO A 47 -43.53 -2.85 -54.32
C PRO A 47 -44.81 -3.36 -53.63
N GLY A 48 -45.57 -2.43 -53.03
CA GLY A 48 -46.83 -2.77 -52.35
C GLY A 48 -46.68 -2.93 -50.83
N SER A 49 -45.54 -2.71 -50.25
CA SER A 49 -45.35 -2.68 -48.80
C SER A 49 -46.13 -1.55 -48.16
N HIS A 50 -46.75 -1.81 -47.01
CA HIS A 50 -47.45 -0.77 -46.24
C HIS A 50 -46.50 -0.02 -45.30
N MET A 51 -46.57 1.30 -45.24
CA MET A 51 -45.81 2.15 -44.33
C MET A 51 -45.94 1.68 -42.85
N LYS A 52 -47.06 1.07 -42.52
CA LYS A 52 -47.32 0.49 -41.19
C LYS A 52 -46.34 -0.62 -40.82
N ASP A 53 -45.94 -1.46 -41.78
CA ASP A 53 -45.03 -2.58 -41.54
C ASP A 53 -43.59 -2.06 -41.28
N ILE A 54 -43.21 -1.00 -42.01
CA ILE A 54 -41.93 -0.30 -41.79
C ILE A 54 -41.88 0.32 -40.40
N TRP A 55 -42.96 0.99 -39.96
CA TRP A 55 -43.04 1.52 -38.60
C TRP A 55 -42.98 0.45 -37.51
N ILE A 56 -43.58 -0.73 -37.74
CA ILE A 56 -43.51 -1.86 -36.82
C ILE A 56 -42.07 -2.40 -36.73
N ALA A 57 -41.37 -2.58 -37.86
CA ALA A 57 -40.01 -3.03 -37.89
C ALA A 57 -39.05 -2.02 -37.20
N GLY A 58 -39.23 -0.73 -37.49
CA GLY A 58 -38.49 0.35 -36.83
C GLY A 58 -38.74 0.42 -35.33
N GLY A 59 -39.97 0.23 -34.91
CA GLY A 59 -40.35 0.13 -33.48
C GLY A 59 -39.68 -1.03 -32.75
N LYS A 60 -39.63 -2.22 -33.40
CA LYS A 60 -38.91 -3.39 -32.87
C LYS A 60 -37.41 -3.12 -32.75
N MET A 61 -36.80 -2.53 -33.79
CA MET A 61 -35.39 -2.12 -33.80
C MET A 61 -35.08 -1.16 -32.63
N LEU A 62 -35.95 -0.16 -32.41
CA LEU A 62 -35.80 0.78 -31.29
C LEU A 62 -35.87 0.06 -29.92
N LEU A 63 -36.84 -0.84 -29.73
CA LEU A 63 -36.99 -1.61 -28.50
C LEU A 63 -35.74 -2.46 -28.21
N ILE A 64 -35.19 -3.12 -29.20
CA ILE A 64 -33.97 -3.93 -29.08
C ILE A 64 -32.75 -3.04 -28.77
N SER A 65 -32.65 -1.89 -29.42
CA SER A 65 -31.61 -0.92 -29.11
C SER A 65 -31.68 -0.43 -27.66
N LEU A 66 -32.88 -0.09 -27.17
CA LEU A 66 -33.11 0.27 -25.75
C LEU A 66 -32.77 -0.89 -24.82
N GLY A 67 -33.07 -2.13 -25.22
CA GLY A 67 -32.71 -3.35 -24.47
C GLY A 67 -31.16 -3.50 -24.35
N SER A 68 -30.44 -3.27 -25.44
CA SER A 68 -28.96 -3.27 -25.42
C SER A 68 -28.40 -2.19 -24.47
N VAL A 69 -28.91 -0.97 -24.56
CA VAL A 69 -28.52 0.13 -23.66
C VAL A 69 -28.81 -0.21 -22.20
N ALA A 70 -29.98 -0.75 -21.90
CA ALA A 70 -30.32 -1.17 -20.53
C ALA A 70 -29.35 -2.23 -20.00
N CYS A 71 -29.04 -3.26 -20.81
CA CYS A 71 -28.03 -4.27 -20.45
C CYS A 71 -26.65 -3.65 -20.24
N ALA A 72 -26.23 -2.70 -21.08
CA ALA A 72 -24.96 -2.02 -20.94
C ALA A 72 -24.86 -1.21 -19.63
N ILE A 73 -25.94 -0.48 -19.26
CA ILE A 73 -26.02 0.28 -18.01
C ILE A 73 -25.93 -0.66 -16.80
N ILE A 74 -26.70 -1.75 -16.82
CA ILE A 74 -26.70 -2.73 -15.71
C ILE A 74 -25.30 -3.35 -15.57
N THR A 75 -24.69 -3.77 -16.67
CA THR A 75 -23.32 -4.33 -16.67
C THR A 75 -22.31 -3.32 -16.13
N GLY A 76 -22.36 -2.07 -16.59
CA GLY A 76 -21.47 -1.00 -16.14
C GLY A 76 -21.62 -0.70 -14.65
N TYR A 77 -22.86 -0.63 -14.17
CA TYR A 77 -23.16 -0.43 -12.74
C TYR A 77 -22.62 -1.58 -11.88
N ILE A 78 -22.86 -2.83 -12.29
CA ILE A 78 -22.36 -4.01 -11.55
C ILE A 78 -20.84 -4.03 -11.56
N ALA A 79 -20.20 -3.80 -12.71
CA ALA A 79 -18.75 -3.79 -12.85
C ALA A 79 -18.11 -2.74 -11.93
N ALA A 80 -18.64 -1.51 -11.91
CA ALA A 80 -18.16 -0.44 -11.06
C ALA A 80 -18.33 -0.77 -9.57
N ARG A 81 -19.48 -1.32 -9.19
CA ARG A 81 -19.78 -1.71 -7.80
C ARG A 81 -18.88 -2.84 -7.31
N VAL A 82 -18.70 -3.90 -8.10
CA VAL A 82 -17.82 -5.03 -7.76
C VAL A 82 -16.38 -4.55 -7.64
N ALA A 83 -15.91 -3.75 -8.61
CA ALA A 83 -14.54 -3.21 -8.57
C ALA A 83 -14.29 -2.35 -7.33
N ALA A 84 -15.21 -1.45 -6.98
CA ALA A 84 -15.11 -0.59 -5.80
C ALA A 84 -15.12 -1.38 -4.48
N SER A 85 -16.08 -2.29 -4.32
CA SER A 85 -16.20 -3.15 -3.13
C SER A 85 -14.98 -4.06 -2.93
N PHE A 86 -14.53 -4.70 -4.00
CA PHE A 86 -13.36 -5.56 -3.97
C PHE A 86 -12.07 -4.80 -3.59
N THR A 87 -11.86 -3.63 -4.19
CA THR A 87 -10.65 -2.83 -3.91
C THR A 87 -10.69 -2.17 -2.53
N GLN A 88 -11.86 -1.80 -2.01
CA GLN A 88 -12.02 -1.38 -0.62
C GLN A 88 -11.54 -2.49 0.33
N ARG A 89 -11.96 -3.73 0.08
CA ARG A 89 -11.53 -4.89 0.86
C ARG A 89 -10.04 -5.15 0.74
N LEU A 90 -9.46 -5.06 -0.45
CA LEU A 90 -8.01 -5.21 -0.63
C LEU A 90 -7.21 -4.20 0.18
N ARG A 91 -7.60 -2.92 0.15
CA ARG A 91 -6.94 -1.88 0.96
C ARG A 91 -7.04 -2.18 2.46
N SER A 92 -8.21 -2.63 2.92
CA SER A 92 -8.39 -3.00 4.33
C SER A 92 -7.53 -4.20 4.72
N LEU A 93 -7.44 -5.22 3.86
CA LEU A 93 -6.59 -6.39 4.10
C LEU A 93 -5.10 -6.02 4.11
N GLU A 94 -4.68 -5.21 3.15
CA GLU A 94 -3.30 -4.75 3.03
C GLU A 94 -2.90 -3.89 4.23
N PHE A 95 -3.74 -2.95 4.63
CA PHE A 95 -3.52 -2.12 5.81
C PHE A 95 -3.36 -2.96 7.08
N ARG A 96 -4.30 -3.88 7.33
CA ARG A 96 -4.22 -4.78 8.50
C ARG A 96 -2.98 -5.66 8.47
N LYS A 97 -2.58 -6.12 7.29
CA LYS A 97 -1.38 -6.94 7.14
C LYS A 97 -0.12 -6.15 7.48
N VAL A 98 -0.05 -4.91 7.00
CA VAL A 98 1.06 -3.99 7.32
C VAL A 98 1.10 -3.66 8.82
N GLU A 99 -0.06 -3.45 9.47
CA GLU A 99 -0.14 -3.24 10.92
C GLU A 99 0.33 -4.46 11.75
N SER A 100 0.30 -5.66 11.16
CA SER A 100 0.83 -6.87 11.80
C SER A 100 2.34 -7.04 11.64
N PHE A 101 2.99 -6.22 10.82
CA PHE A 101 4.43 -6.32 10.53
C PHE A 101 5.27 -5.81 11.70
N GLY A 102 6.37 -6.50 11.94
CA GLY A 102 7.46 -6.00 12.77
C GLY A 102 8.47 -5.17 11.98
N PRO A 103 9.52 -4.65 12.64
CA PRO A 103 10.56 -3.89 11.95
C PRO A 103 11.30 -4.69 10.87
N ALA A 104 11.37 -6.02 11.02
CA ALA A 104 12.01 -6.91 10.03
C ALA A 104 11.27 -6.90 8.68
N GLU A 105 9.94 -7.02 8.70
CA GLU A 105 9.12 -6.95 7.49
C GLU A 105 9.10 -5.53 6.93
N MET A 106 9.05 -4.51 7.80
CA MET A 106 9.10 -3.11 7.37
C MET A 106 10.43 -2.74 6.70
N SER A 107 11.54 -3.39 7.04
CA SER A 107 12.83 -3.19 6.35
C SER A 107 12.81 -3.77 4.93
N LYS A 108 12.08 -4.86 4.70
CA LYS A 108 11.91 -5.49 3.38
C LYS A 108 11.11 -4.60 2.42
N PHE A 109 10.16 -3.84 2.93
CA PHE A 109 9.32 -2.93 2.16
C PHE A 109 9.65 -1.47 2.51
N SER A 110 9.96 -0.63 1.51
CA SER A 110 10.03 0.80 1.79
C SER A 110 8.63 1.39 2.01
N THR A 111 8.51 2.38 2.89
CA THR A 111 7.23 3.08 3.13
C THR A 111 6.59 3.61 1.84
N ALA A 112 7.40 4.18 0.94
CA ALA A 112 6.93 4.65 -0.36
C ALA A 112 6.35 3.52 -1.24
N SER A 113 6.96 2.32 -1.18
CA SER A 113 6.46 1.13 -1.88
C SER A 113 5.13 0.67 -1.32
N LEU A 114 4.96 0.61 0.00
CA LEU A 114 3.69 0.22 0.65
C LEU A 114 2.56 1.20 0.32
N ILE A 115 2.84 2.51 0.35
CA ILE A 115 1.86 3.53 -0.07
C ILE A 115 1.44 3.32 -1.53
N THR A 116 2.40 3.09 -2.44
CA THR A 116 2.10 2.85 -3.86
C THR A 116 1.25 1.59 -4.06
N ARG A 117 1.53 0.52 -3.31
CA ARG A 117 0.76 -0.74 -3.35
C ARG A 117 -0.67 -0.54 -2.90
N SER A 118 -0.88 0.17 -1.79
CA SER A 118 -2.22 0.43 -1.22
C SER A 118 -3.04 1.44 -2.04
N THR A 119 -2.43 2.25 -2.88
CA THR A 119 -3.09 3.29 -3.67
C THR A 119 -3.11 2.98 -5.15
N ASN A 120 -1.98 3.17 -5.83
CA ASN A 120 -1.88 3.07 -7.27
C ASN A 120 -2.08 1.64 -7.78
N ASP A 121 -1.44 0.64 -7.15
CA ASP A 121 -1.55 -0.76 -7.58
C ASP A 121 -2.98 -1.27 -7.40
N VAL A 122 -3.64 -0.93 -6.29
CA VAL A 122 -5.07 -1.26 -6.09
C VAL A 122 -5.95 -0.59 -7.15
N THR A 123 -5.62 0.65 -7.57
CA THR A 123 -6.35 1.35 -8.64
C THR A 123 -6.17 0.66 -10.00
N GLN A 124 -4.98 0.12 -10.31
CA GLN A 124 -4.76 -0.68 -11.53
C GLN A 124 -5.63 -1.95 -11.53
N VAL A 125 -5.73 -2.63 -10.40
CA VAL A 125 -6.62 -3.79 -10.23
C VAL A 125 -8.08 -3.38 -10.40
N GLN A 126 -8.50 -2.24 -9.82
CA GLN A 126 -9.86 -1.72 -9.98
C GLN A 126 -10.20 -1.45 -11.45
N MET A 127 -9.31 -0.77 -12.17
CA MET A 127 -9.49 -0.46 -13.58
C MET A 127 -9.61 -1.74 -14.41
N PHE A 128 -8.77 -2.74 -14.11
CA PHE A 128 -8.82 -4.03 -14.78
C PHE A 128 -10.17 -4.75 -14.57
N ILE A 129 -10.73 -4.76 -13.36
CA ILE A 129 -12.03 -5.38 -13.09
C ILE A 129 -13.15 -4.62 -13.79
N THR A 130 -13.16 -3.27 -13.71
CA THR A 130 -14.19 -2.44 -14.32
C THR A 130 -14.23 -2.58 -15.84
N MET A 131 -13.07 -2.49 -16.50
CA MET A 131 -12.95 -2.60 -17.95
C MET A 131 -12.90 -4.05 -18.43
N GLY A 132 -12.32 -4.94 -17.62
CA GLY A 132 -12.11 -6.34 -17.98
C GLY A 132 -13.40 -7.09 -18.21
N LEU A 133 -14.45 -6.86 -17.42
CA LEU A 133 -15.77 -7.46 -17.65
C LEU A 133 -16.34 -7.09 -19.02
N GLN A 134 -16.15 -5.88 -19.48
CA GLN A 134 -16.60 -5.47 -20.80
C GLN A 134 -15.66 -5.92 -21.92
N LEU A 135 -14.33 -5.77 -21.77
CA LEU A 135 -13.37 -6.06 -22.81
C LEU A 135 -13.07 -7.57 -22.93
N ILE A 136 -12.85 -8.24 -21.80
CA ILE A 136 -12.43 -9.66 -21.78
C ILE A 136 -13.61 -10.59 -21.99
N VAL A 137 -14.81 -10.21 -21.55
CA VAL A 137 -16.00 -11.06 -21.67
C VAL A 137 -16.81 -10.72 -22.89
N LYS A 138 -17.17 -9.42 -23.09
CA LYS A 138 -18.03 -9.02 -24.22
C LYS A 138 -17.37 -9.25 -25.58
N SER A 139 -16.08 -8.85 -25.73
CA SER A 139 -15.43 -8.88 -27.05
C SER A 139 -15.30 -10.29 -27.64
N PRO A 140 -14.83 -11.32 -26.91
CA PRO A 140 -14.78 -12.69 -27.46
C PRO A 140 -16.16 -13.24 -27.80
N ILE A 141 -17.19 -13.01 -26.94
CA ILE A 141 -18.55 -13.47 -27.20
C ILE A 141 -19.09 -12.82 -28.46
N MET A 142 -18.89 -11.50 -28.61
CA MET A 142 -19.29 -10.74 -29.78
C MET A 142 -18.57 -11.23 -31.03
N ALA A 143 -17.24 -11.43 -30.97
CA ALA A 143 -16.45 -11.92 -32.11
C ALA A 143 -16.94 -13.30 -32.58
N VAL A 144 -17.05 -14.26 -31.65
CA VAL A 144 -17.45 -15.64 -32.00
C VAL A 144 -18.88 -15.64 -32.53
N TRP A 145 -19.82 -14.95 -31.89
CA TRP A 145 -21.21 -14.94 -32.32
C TRP A 145 -21.40 -14.23 -33.67
N ALA A 146 -20.71 -13.09 -33.88
CA ALA A 146 -20.73 -12.38 -35.16
C ALA A 146 -20.11 -13.22 -36.30
N VAL A 147 -19.02 -13.95 -36.05
CA VAL A 147 -18.43 -14.88 -37.01
C VAL A 147 -19.42 -16.02 -37.36
N CYS A 148 -20.10 -16.58 -36.37
CA CYS A 148 -21.13 -17.60 -36.60
C CYS A 148 -22.30 -17.06 -37.46
N LYS A 149 -22.68 -15.80 -37.25
CA LYS A 149 -23.70 -15.13 -38.05
C LYS A 149 -23.26 -14.92 -39.50
N ILE A 150 -22.02 -14.45 -39.71
CA ILE A 150 -21.41 -14.21 -41.01
C ILE A 150 -21.32 -15.51 -41.82
N ALA A 151 -20.91 -16.62 -41.20
CA ALA A 151 -20.74 -17.91 -41.88
C ALA A 151 -22.03 -18.45 -42.51
N GLY A 152 -23.20 -17.96 -42.09
CA GLY A 152 -24.50 -18.33 -42.66
C GLY A 152 -24.96 -17.49 -43.86
N GLU A 153 -24.32 -16.34 -44.15
CA GLU A 153 -24.81 -15.37 -45.14
C GLU A 153 -24.16 -15.43 -46.51
N GLY A 154 -22.97 -16.07 -46.63
CA GLY A 154 -22.26 -16.25 -47.92
C GLY A 154 -20.79 -16.54 -47.74
N PHE A 155 -20.25 -17.47 -48.58
CA PHE A 155 -18.86 -17.93 -48.50
C PHE A 155 -17.88 -16.81 -48.86
N GLU A 156 -18.14 -16.08 -49.96
CA GLU A 156 -17.24 -15.08 -50.52
C GLU A 156 -17.01 -13.91 -49.54
N TRP A 157 -18.07 -13.42 -48.90
CA TRP A 157 -17.99 -12.37 -47.89
C TRP A 157 -17.32 -12.86 -46.61
N THR A 158 -17.61 -14.10 -46.20
CA THR A 158 -16.98 -14.74 -45.06
C THR A 158 -15.46 -14.86 -45.25
N LEU A 159 -15.03 -15.26 -46.45
CA LEU A 159 -13.62 -15.34 -46.80
C LEU A 159 -12.93 -13.96 -46.77
N ALA A 160 -13.59 -12.92 -47.34
CA ALA A 160 -13.06 -11.55 -47.32
C ALA A 160 -12.89 -11.04 -45.87
N THR A 161 -13.87 -11.30 -45.00
CA THR A 161 -13.78 -10.95 -43.58
C THR A 161 -12.69 -11.74 -42.86
N GLY A 162 -12.55 -13.04 -43.15
CA GLY A 162 -11.48 -13.88 -42.62
C GLY A 162 -10.10 -13.34 -42.96
N ILE A 163 -9.89 -12.95 -44.22
CA ILE A 163 -8.64 -12.33 -44.67
C ILE A 163 -8.38 -11.01 -43.93
N ALA A 164 -9.40 -10.14 -43.81
CA ALA A 164 -9.27 -8.87 -43.10
C ALA A 164 -8.91 -9.07 -41.60
N VAL A 165 -9.53 -10.05 -40.94
CA VAL A 165 -9.21 -10.41 -39.55
C VAL A 165 -7.78 -10.93 -39.41
N VAL A 166 -7.33 -11.78 -40.35
CA VAL A 166 -5.93 -12.27 -40.37
C VAL A 166 -4.95 -11.11 -40.54
N ILE A 167 -5.20 -10.21 -41.50
CA ILE A 167 -4.36 -9.01 -41.72
C ILE A 167 -4.34 -8.17 -40.43
N LEU A 168 -5.48 -7.97 -39.77
CA LEU A 168 -5.62 -7.24 -38.53
C LEU A 168 -4.78 -7.89 -37.43
N LEU A 169 -4.91 -9.20 -37.21
CA LEU A 169 -4.17 -9.93 -36.19
C LEU A 169 -2.66 -9.86 -36.41
N VAL A 170 -2.22 -10.04 -37.64
CA VAL A 170 -0.80 -9.93 -38.04
C VAL A 170 -0.30 -8.50 -37.75
N ALA A 171 -1.05 -7.49 -38.14
CA ALA A 171 -0.70 -6.09 -37.85
C ALA A 171 -0.58 -5.81 -36.35
N ILE A 172 -1.52 -6.30 -35.52
CA ILE A 172 -1.47 -6.18 -34.07
C ILE A 172 -0.23 -6.87 -33.50
N VAL A 173 0.06 -8.11 -33.94
CA VAL A 173 1.23 -8.86 -33.47
C VAL A 173 2.54 -8.14 -33.82
N ILE A 174 2.68 -7.64 -35.04
CA ILE A 174 3.85 -6.87 -35.47
C ILE A 174 4.02 -5.61 -34.61
N MET A 175 2.95 -4.83 -34.43
CA MET A 175 3.00 -3.61 -33.59
C MET A 175 3.34 -3.93 -32.16
N MET A 176 2.76 -4.97 -31.57
CA MET A 176 3.07 -5.40 -30.22
C MET A 176 4.53 -5.84 -30.08
N ALA A 177 5.06 -6.59 -31.03
CA ALA A 177 6.47 -7.01 -31.06
C ALA A 177 7.43 -5.80 -31.10
N MET A 178 7.06 -4.72 -31.79
CA MET A 178 7.84 -3.48 -31.85
C MET A 178 7.75 -2.65 -30.58
N VAL A 179 6.57 -2.57 -29.97
CA VAL A 179 6.28 -1.65 -28.86
C VAL A 179 6.61 -2.25 -27.49
N MET A 180 6.37 -3.54 -27.26
CA MET A 180 6.58 -4.19 -25.96
C MET A 180 8.02 -4.05 -25.40
N PRO A 181 9.09 -4.25 -26.20
CA PRO A 181 10.45 -4.03 -25.71
C PRO A 181 10.69 -2.58 -25.31
N LYS A 182 10.08 -1.63 -26.04
CA LYS A 182 10.21 -0.20 -25.77
C LYS A 182 9.45 0.23 -24.52
N PHE A 183 8.32 -0.37 -24.20
CA PHE A 183 7.63 -0.12 -22.93
C PHE A 183 8.51 -0.51 -21.72
N LYS A 184 9.22 -1.65 -21.81
CA LYS A 184 10.15 -2.05 -20.75
C LYS A 184 11.31 -1.05 -20.62
N ALA A 185 11.90 -0.64 -21.73
CA ALA A 185 12.97 0.37 -21.74
C ALA A 185 12.48 1.72 -21.22
N MET A 186 11.26 2.14 -21.58
CA MET A 186 10.65 3.39 -21.13
C MET A 186 10.49 3.42 -19.59
N GLN A 187 10.17 2.29 -18.96
CA GLN A 187 10.10 2.20 -17.50
C GLN A 187 11.48 2.44 -16.88
N GLN A 188 12.53 1.80 -17.39
CA GLN A 188 13.91 2.00 -16.91
C GLN A 188 14.38 3.46 -17.09
N LEU A 189 14.04 4.09 -18.22
CA LEU A 189 14.38 5.48 -18.49
C LEU A 189 13.59 6.45 -17.59
N THR A 190 12.34 6.12 -17.26
CA THR A 190 11.54 6.88 -16.28
C THR A 190 12.16 6.79 -14.89
N ASP A 191 12.62 5.60 -14.48
CA ASP A 191 13.31 5.42 -13.20
C ASP A 191 14.62 6.21 -13.17
N ASN A 192 15.37 6.24 -14.28
CA ASN A 192 16.62 7.01 -14.41
C ASN A 192 16.37 8.53 -14.30
N ILE A 193 15.36 9.08 -14.99
CA ILE A 193 15.04 10.52 -14.89
C ILE A 193 14.60 10.90 -13.47
N ASN A 194 13.84 10.02 -12.80
CA ASN A 194 13.45 10.21 -11.41
C ASN A 194 14.65 10.18 -10.46
N LEU A 195 15.63 9.29 -10.72
CA LEU A 195 16.89 9.23 -9.97
C LEU A 195 17.66 10.54 -10.10
N VAL A 196 17.90 11.00 -11.34
CA VAL A 196 18.62 12.27 -11.61
C VAL A 196 17.92 13.46 -10.96
N ALA A 197 16.58 13.54 -11.08
CA ALA A 197 15.81 14.60 -10.45
C ALA A 197 15.91 14.56 -8.92
N ARG A 198 15.81 13.38 -8.31
CA ARG A 198 15.93 13.19 -6.87
C ARG A 198 17.32 13.57 -6.35
N GLU A 199 18.39 13.12 -7.02
CA GLU A 199 19.76 13.51 -6.68
C GLU A 199 19.92 15.02 -6.67
N ASN A 200 19.42 15.71 -7.73
CA ASN A 200 19.51 17.17 -7.83
C ASN A 200 18.74 17.87 -6.70
N LEU A 201 17.48 17.43 -6.43
CA LEU A 201 16.65 18.04 -5.39
C LEU A 201 17.23 17.81 -3.98
N THR A 202 17.74 16.61 -3.70
CA THR A 202 18.36 16.29 -2.41
C THR A 202 19.67 17.03 -2.25
N GLY A 203 20.48 17.13 -3.32
CA GLY A 203 21.78 17.78 -3.34
C GLY A 203 21.75 19.27 -3.70
N LEU A 204 20.59 19.93 -3.77
CA LEU A 204 20.46 21.30 -4.30
C LEU A 204 21.42 22.31 -3.65
N ARG A 205 21.65 22.20 -2.34
CA ARG A 205 22.59 23.07 -1.63
C ARG A 205 24.04 22.84 -2.10
N VAL A 206 24.40 21.59 -2.39
CA VAL A 206 25.72 21.24 -2.92
C VAL A 206 25.88 21.76 -4.34
N VAL A 207 24.87 21.52 -5.19
CA VAL A 207 24.87 22.02 -6.58
C VAL A 207 25.10 23.54 -6.60
N ARG A 208 24.39 24.28 -5.75
CA ARG A 208 24.53 25.75 -5.64
C ARG A 208 25.89 26.16 -5.07
N ALA A 209 26.37 25.45 -4.05
CA ALA A 209 27.66 25.78 -3.42
C ALA A 209 28.84 25.59 -4.37
N TYR A 210 28.71 24.69 -5.35
CA TYR A 210 29.79 24.38 -6.30
C TYR A 210 29.54 24.94 -7.71
N ASN A 211 28.49 25.75 -7.93
CA ASN A 211 28.07 26.28 -9.24
C ASN A 211 27.99 25.19 -10.32
N ALA A 212 27.39 24.04 -9.95
CA ALA A 212 27.32 22.86 -10.81
C ALA A 212 25.96 22.72 -11.53
N GLU A 213 25.21 23.80 -11.68
CA GLU A 213 23.89 23.83 -12.33
C GLU A 213 23.95 23.33 -13.77
N ASP A 214 24.87 23.84 -14.56
CA ASP A 214 25.01 23.45 -15.98
C ASP A 214 25.34 21.97 -16.13
N TYR A 215 26.14 21.40 -15.23
CA TYR A 215 26.44 19.98 -15.21
C TYR A 215 25.18 19.14 -14.91
N GLN A 216 24.39 19.54 -13.92
CA GLN A 216 23.14 18.85 -13.58
C GLN A 216 22.09 18.99 -14.67
N GLU A 217 22.00 20.16 -15.29
CA GLU A 217 21.10 20.39 -16.43
C GLU A 217 21.48 19.50 -17.63
N ALA A 218 22.76 19.40 -17.95
CA ALA A 218 23.23 18.51 -19.02
C ALA A 218 22.91 17.03 -18.72
N LYS A 219 23.10 16.58 -17.47
CA LYS A 219 22.77 15.23 -17.02
C LYS A 219 21.26 14.96 -17.13
N PHE A 220 20.42 15.89 -16.69
CA PHE A 220 18.97 15.80 -16.78
C PHE A 220 18.50 15.82 -18.24
N THR A 221 19.03 16.72 -19.06
CA THR A 221 18.69 16.85 -20.49
C THR A 221 18.98 15.58 -21.24
N LYS A 222 20.11 14.90 -20.96
CA LYS A 222 20.44 13.61 -21.55
C LYS A 222 19.39 12.54 -21.17
N ALA A 223 19.10 12.39 -19.88
CA ALA A 223 18.12 11.41 -19.41
C ALA A 223 16.73 11.68 -19.97
N ASN A 224 16.32 12.94 -20.04
CA ASN A 224 15.05 13.38 -20.62
C ASN A 224 14.97 13.10 -22.12
N LYS A 225 16.07 13.32 -22.87
CA LYS A 225 16.12 13.03 -24.30
C LYS A 225 15.97 11.54 -24.58
N ASP A 226 16.70 10.69 -23.85
CA ASP A 226 16.64 9.23 -24.01
C ASP A 226 15.21 8.70 -23.77
N LEU A 227 14.52 9.22 -22.75
CA LEU A 227 13.12 8.90 -22.47
C LEU A 227 12.22 9.41 -23.59
N THR A 228 12.38 10.69 -23.99
CA THR A 228 11.56 11.32 -25.03
C THR A 228 11.68 10.59 -26.37
N ASP A 229 12.88 10.24 -26.80
CA ASP A 229 13.11 9.54 -28.08
C ASP A 229 12.43 8.17 -28.07
N THR A 230 12.53 7.44 -26.95
CA THR A 230 11.87 6.13 -26.79
C THR A 230 10.34 6.28 -26.75
N GLN A 231 9.81 7.27 -26.05
CA GLN A 231 8.38 7.55 -25.96
C GLN A 231 7.82 8.02 -27.30
N LEU A 232 8.56 8.86 -28.03
CA LEU A 232 8.17 9.34 -29.34
C LEU A 232 8.08 8.20 -30.36
N PHE A 233 9.05 7.28 -30.37
CA PHE A 233 9.00 6.08 -31.19
C PHE A 233 7.74 5.25 -30.88
N THR A 234 7.51 4.97 -29.59
CA THR A 234 6.35 4.18 -29.15
C THR A 234 5.04 4.84 -29.53
N ASN A 235 4.92 6.16 -29.29
CA ASN A 235 3.71 6.91 -29.64
C ASN A 235 3.48 7.00 -31.14
N ARG A 236 4.52 7.11 -31.96
CA ARG A 236 4.40 7.09 -33.44
C ARG A 236 3.88 5.75 -33.94
N VAL A 237 4.39 4.63 -33.42
CA VAL A 237 3.90 3.29 -33.77
C VAL A 237 2.43 3.14 -33.33
N MET A 238 2.09 3.55 -32.11
CA MET A 238 0.71 3.48 -31.61
C MET A 238 -0.24 4.43 -32.35
N ALA A 239 0.21 5.61 -32.75
CA ALA A 239 -0.58 6.54 -33.55
C ALA A 239 -0.94 5.98 -34.94
N PHE A 240 -0.08 5.13 -35.51
CA PHE A 240 -0.34 4.47 -36.77
C PHE A 240 -1.46 3.41 -36.69
N MET A 241 -1.76 2.93 -35.48
CA MET A 241 -2.77 1.88 -35.27
C MET A 241 -4.15 2.28 -35.75
N MET A 242 -4.64 3.49 -35.41
CA MET A 242 -5.99 3.92 -35.78
C MET A 242 -6.15 4.11 -37.33
N PRO A 243 -5.22 4.78 -38.05
CA PRO A 243 -5.26 4.82 -39.51
C PRO A 243 -5.24 3.44 -40.15
N LEU A 244 -4.39 2.54 -39.66
CA LEU A 244 -4.31 1.16 -40.17
C LEU A 244 -5.62 0.41 -39.97
N MET A 245 -6.21 0.49 -38.80
CA MET A 245 -7.52 -0.10 -38.49
C MET A 245 -8.62 0.42 -39.41
N ASN A 246 -8.69 1.75 -39.56
CA ASN A 246 -9.66 2.37 -40.46
C ASN A 246 -9.45 1.94 -41.92
N THR A 247 -8.20 1.76 -42.36
CA THR A 247 -7.89 1.28 -43.72
C THR A 247 -8.35 -0.15 -43.90
N ILE A 248 -8.12 -1.05 -42.92
CA ILE A 248 -8.58 -2.45 -42.98
C ILE A 248 -10.12 -2.48 -42.97
N MET A 249 -10.77 -1.70 -42.10
CA MET A 249 -12.23 -1.64 -42.01
C MET A 249 -12.85 -1.12 -43.30
N ASN A 250 -12.37 0.00 -43.84
CA ASN A 250 -12.90 0.57 -45.07
C ASN A 250 -12.55 -0.28 -46.31
N GLY A 251 -11.37 -0.91 -46.28
CA GLY A 251 -10.98 -1.90 -47.32
C GLY A 251 -11.90 -3.12 -47.31
N LEU A 252 -12.26 -3.64 -46.13
CA LEU A 252 -13.24 -4.71 -46.02
C LEU A 252 -14.63 -4.28 -46.50
N MET A 253 -15.09 -3.08 -46.14
CA MET A 253 -16.35 -2.54 -46.61
C MET A 253 -16.38 -2.42 -48.13
N LEU A 254 -15.31 -1.90 -48.74
CA LEU A 254 -15.16 -1.85 -50.17
C LEU A 254 -15.23 -3.24 -50.80
N ALA A 255 -14.52 -4.22 -50.25
CA ALA A 255 -14.55 -5.60 -50.71
C ALA A 255 -15.94 -6.24 -50.64
N VAL A 256 -16.65 -5.99 -49.51
CA VAL A 256 -18.04 -6.49 -49.33
C VAL A 256 -18.98 -5.91 -50.38
N TYR A 257 -18.91 -4.60 -50.64
CA TYR A 257 -19.74 -3.95 -51.68
C TYR A 257 -19.33 -4.40 -53.07
N TRP A 258 -18.02 -4.54 -53.38
CA TRP A 258 -17.53 -5.00 -54.65
C TRP A 258 -18.00 -6.41 -54.98
N ILE A 259 -17.78 -7.35 -54.05
CA ILE A 259 -18.24 -8.74 -54.15
C ILE A 259 -19.78 -8.78 -54.24
N GLY A 260 -20.48 -7.97 -53.41
CA GLY A 260 -21.93 -7.87 -53.42
C GLY A 260 -22.48 -7.42 -54.77
N THR A 261 -21.85 -6.48 -55.44
CA THR A 261 -22.26 -6.03 -56.78
C THR A 261 -22.22 -7.19 -57.80
N TYR A 262 -21.14 -8.00 -57.79
CA TYR A 262 -21.05 -9.18 -58.66
C TYR A 262 -22.09 -10.25 -58.31
N LEU A 263 -22.35 -10.50 -57.02
CA LEU A 263 -23.35 -11.46 -56.58
C LEU A 263 -24.79 -11.01 -56.94
N ILE A 264 -25.08 -9.70 -56.84
CA ILE A 264 -26.37 -9.14 -57.22
C ILE A 264 -26.56 -9.21 -58.75
N ASP A 265 -25.51 -8.95 -59.53
CA ASP A 265 -25.59 -9.07 -61.00
C ASP A 265 -25.82 -10.51 -61.45
N ALA A 266 -25.14 -11.47 -60.82
CA ALA A 266 -25.29 -12.90 -61.10
C ALA A 266 -26.62 -13.52 -60.58
N ALA A 267 -27.30 -12.86 -59.63
CA ALA A 267 -28.52 -13.35 -59.04
C ALA A 267 -29.74 -13.21 -59.98
N GLY A 268 -30.68 -14.12 -59.87
CA GLY A 268 -31.96 -14.03 -60.55
C GLY A 268 -32.78 -12.83 -60.11
N LEU A 269 -33.67 -12.34 -60.98
CA LEU A 269 -34.49 -11.13 -60.71
C LEU A 269 -35.22 -11.14 -59.38
N LYS A 270 -35.63 -12.34 -58.87
CA LYS A 270 -36.30 -12.50 -57.60
C LYS A 270 -35.36 -12.47 -56.39
N ASP A 271 -34.08 -12.82 -56.58
CA ASP A 271 -33.12 -12.98 -55.50
C ASP A 271 -32.23 -11.74 -55.31
N LYS A 272 -32.23 -10.78 -56.26
CA LYS A 272 -31.41 -9.55 -56.21
C LYS A 272 -31.65 -8.75 -54.93
N LEU A 273 -32.89 -8.62 -54.52
CA LEU A 273 -33.27 -7.88 -53.30
C LEU A 273 -32.73 -8.58 -52.05
N THR A 274 -32.83 -9.90 -51.99
CA THR A 274 -32.33 -10.70 -50.84
C THR A 274 -30.81 -10.59 -50.74
N VAL A 275 -30.11 -10.70 -51.86
CA VAL A 275 -28.62 -10.57 -51.88
C VAL A 275 -28.21 -9.17 -51.49
N PHE A 276 -28.92 -8.10 -51.93
CA PHE A 276 -28.66 -6.73 -51.51
C PHE A 276 -28.86 -6.54 -50.01
N SER A 277 -29.98 -7.05 -49.47
CA SER A 277 -30.27 -7.00 -48.04
C SER A 277 -29.23 -7.73 -47.21
N ASN A 278 -28.82 -8.94 -47.64
CA ASN A 278 -27.73 -9.70 -47.00
C ASN A 278 -26.40 -8.95 -47.03
N MET A 279 -26.05 -8.24 -48.13
CA MET A 279 -24.87 -7.41 -48.22
C MET A 279 -24.86 -6.29 -47.14
N VAL A 280 -26.01 -5.64 -46.88
CA VAL A 280 -26.14 -4.61 -45.87
C VAL A 280 -25.94 -5.20 -44.47
N VAL A 281 -26.57 -6.33 -44.18
CA VAL A 281 -26.42 -7.06 -42.91
C VAL A 281 -24.99 -7.49 -42.69
N PHE A 282 -24.39 -8.11 -43.68
CA PHE A 282 -23.01 -8.61 -43.67
C PHE A 282 -22.03 -7.48 -43.38
N SER A 283 -22.22 -6.34 -44.03
CA SER A 283 -21.41 -5.14 -43.83
C SER A 283 -21.40 -4.71 -42.34
N ASN A 284 -22.56 -4.70 -41.69
CA ASN A 284 -22.65 -4.36 -40.27
C ASN A 284 -21.99 -5.41 -39.37
N TYR A 285 -22.16 -6.70 -39.60
CA TYR A 285 -21.50 -7.75 -38.83
C TYR A 285 -19.99 -7.71 -38.99
N SER A 286 -19.47 -7.43 -40.19
CA SER A 286 -18.04 -7.32 -40.48
C SER A 286 -17.39 -6.21 -39.62
N VAL A 287 -18.04 -5.06 -39.52
CA VAL A 287 -17.60 -3.96 -38.65
C VAL A 287 -17.57 -4.41 -37.19
N GLN A 288 -18.62 -5.11 -36.70
CA GLN A 288 -18.67 -5.61 -35.34
C GLN A 288 -17.57 -6.64 -35.04
N VAL A 289 -17.24 -7.53 -35.98
CA VAL A 289 -16.12 -8.48 -35.84
C VAL A 289 -14.80 -7.72 -35.67
N ILE A 290 -14.48 -6.78 -36.56
CA ILE A 290 -13.24 -6.00 -36.47
C ILE A 290 -13.16 -5.21 -35.20
N MET A 291 -14.25 -4.52 -34.77
CA MET A 291 -14.29 -3.77 -33.53
C MET A 291 -14.11 -4.66 -32.32
N SER A 292 -14.64 -5.89 -32.34
CA SER A 292 -14.46 -6.86 -31.24
C SER A 292 -12.99 -7.29 -31.10
N PHE A 293 -12.29 -7.54 -32.19
CA PHE A 293 -10.85 -7.86 -32.17
C PHE A 293 -10.02 -6.65 -31.74
N LEU A 294 -10.39 -5.43 -32.15
CA LEU A 294 -9.76 -4.20 -31.68
C LEU A 294 -9.87 -4.06 -30.15
N LEU A 295 -11.07 -4.19 -29.61
CA LEU A 295 -11.31 -4.10 -28.17
C LEU A 295 -10.57 -5.22 -27.41
N MET A 296 -10.52 -6.44 -27.96
CA MET A 296 -9.77 -7.54 -27.38
C MET A 296 -8.26 -7.24 -27.32
N SER A 297 -7.73 -6.49 -28.29
CA SER A 297 -6.30 -6.10 -28.28
C SER A 297 -5.93 -5.22 -27.10
N MET A 298 -6.86 -4.43 -26.54
CA MET A 298 -6.62 -3.61 -25.37
C MET A 298 -6.33 -4.43 -24.10
N VAL A 299 -6.82 -5.67 -24.07
CA VAL A 299 -6.55 -6.60 -22.94
C VAL A 299 -5.06 -6.87 -22.81
N PHE A 300 -4.32 -6.98 -23.92
CA PHE A 300 -2.87 -7.20 -23.90
C PHE A 300 -2.08 -6.06 -23.25
N VAL A 301 -2.66 -4.86 -23.16
CA VAL A 301 -2.06 -3.71 -22.48
C VAL A 301 -2.47 -3.66 -21.01
N LEU A 302 -3.73 -3.97 -20.71
CA LEU A 302 -4.29 -3.88 -19.35
C LEU A 302 -3.88 -5.05 -18.46
N TRP A 303 -3.86 -6.27 -19.00
CA TRP A 303 -3.55 -7.48 -18.25
C TRP A 303 -2.16 -7.44 -17.58
N PRO A 304 -1.05 -7.16 -18.28
CA PRO A 304 0.28 -7.17 -17.67
C PRO A 304 0.40 -6.12 -16.53
N ARG A 305 -0.19 -4.93 -16.70
CA ARG A 305 -0.15 -3.90 -15.67
C ARG A 305 -0.89 -4.33 -14.40
N ALA A 306 -2.10 -4.83 -14.58
CA ALA A 306 -2.90 -5.32 -13.47
C ALA A 306 -2.26 -6.56 -12.82
N ASP A 307 -1.61 -7.43 -13.58
CA ASP A 307 -0.96 -8.63 -13.04
C ASP A 307 0.26 -8.28 -12.19
N VAL A 308 1.10 -7.36 -12.64
CA VAL A 308 2.24 -6.86 -11.84
C VAL A 308 1.76 -6.20 -10.56
N SER A 309 0.74 -5.32 -10.63
CA SER A 309 0.16 -4.68 -9.45
C SER A 309 -0.44 -5.70 -8.49
N ALA A 310 -1.17 -6.71 -9.01
CA ALA A 310 -1.71 -7.78 -8.20
C ALA A 310 -0.62 -8.63 -7.52
N GLN A 311 0.50 -8.91 -8.20
CA GLN A 311 1.63 -9.62 -7.62
C GLN A 311 2.26 -8.84 -6.47
N ARG A 312 2.43 -7.51 -6.63
CA ARG A 312 2.98 -6.63 -5.59
C ARG A 312 2.08 -6.55 -4.36
N ILE A 313 0.76 -6.49 -4.55
CA ILE A 313 -0.21 -6.55 -3.45
C ILE A 313 -0.14 -7.92 -2.75
N MET A 314 -0.09 -9.00 -3.53
CA MET A 314 0.00 -10.36 -2.99
C MET A 314 1.29 -10.59 -2.22
N GLU A 315 2.40 -10.00 -2.62
CA GLU A 315 3.65 -10.07 -1.87
C GLU A 315 3.50 -9.53 -0.45
N VAL A 316 2.74 -8.43 -0.25
CA VAL A 316 2.44 -7.91 1.08
C VAL A 316 1.52 -8.86 1.84
N LEU A 317 0.42 -9.32 1.20
CA LEU A 317 -0.58 -10.16 1.85
C LEU A 317 -0.06 -11.56 2.21
N ASP A 318 0.86 -12.09 1.43
CA ASP A 318 1.45 -13.42 1.63
C ASP A 318 2.70 -13.37 2.56
N THR A 319 3.23 -12.19 2.92
CA THR A 319 4.35 -12.07 3.86
C THR A 319 3.85 -12.37 5.27
N GLU A 320 4.35 -13.42 5.89
CA GLU A 320 4.04 -13.75 7.28
C GLU A 320 4.98 -13.01 8.23
N PRO A 321 4.47 -12.44 9.34
CA PRO A 321 5.30 -11.84 10.36
C PRO A 321 6.25 -12.88 10.96
N ILE A 322 7.52 -12.50 11.16
CA ILE A 322 8.53 -13.39 11.77
C ILE A 322 8.22 -13.61 13.25
N VAL A 323 7.68 -12.56 13.90
CA VAL A 323 7.32 -12.61 15.32
C VAL A 323 5.86 -13.09 15.44
N GLU A 324 5.68 -14.31 15.90
CA GLU A 324 4.36 -14.88 16.17
C GLU A 324 3.85 -14.47 17.56
N ASN A 325 2.53 -14.32 17.71
CA ASN A 325 1.94 -14.00 19.01
C ASN A 325 2.04 -15.19 19.97
N GLY A 326 2.43 -14.92 21.22
CA GLY A 326 2.41 -15.94 22.27
C GLY A 326 1.02 -16.06 22.92
N THR A 327 0.93 -16.89 23.95
CA THR A 327 -0.36 -17.22 24.58
C THR A 327 -0.49 -16.76 26.03
N LYS A 328 0.60 -16.32 26.66
CA LYS A 328 0.60 -15.90 28.06
C LYS A 328 -0.02 -14.52 28.20
N THR A 329 -1.17 -14.46 28.86
CA THR A 329 -1.88 -13.23 29.17
C THR A 329 -1.30 -12.50 30.39
N ALA A 330 -1.68 -11.25 30.61
CA ALA A 330 -1.29 -10.49 31.80
C ALA A 330 -1.66 -11.23 33.11
N ALA A 331 -2.80 -11.92 33.14
CA ALA A 331 -3.24 -12.71 34.30
C ALA A 331 -2.35 -13.94 34.58
N ASP A 332 -1.77 -14.55 33.54
CA ASP A 332 -0.86 -15.67 33.71
C ASP A 332 0.50 -15.20 34.22
N VAL A 333 0.98 -14.06 33.75
CA VAL A 333 2.24 -13.46 34.19
C VAL A 333 2.14 -12.96 35.64
N ALA A 334 1.02 -12.40 36.05
CA ALA A 334 0.82 -11.97 37.44
C ALA A 334 1.00 -13.09 38.47
N LYS A 335 0.85 -14.36 38.07
CA LYS A 335 1.06 -15.54 38.93
C LYS A 335 2.53 -15.76 39.29
N THR A 336 3.49 -15.18 38.57
CA THR A 336 4.93 -15.29 38.87
C THR A 336 5.32 -14.52 40.13
N GLY A 337 4.52 -13.52 40.51
CA GLY A 337 4.80 -12.61 41.65
C GLY A 337 5.92 -11.60 41.35
N GLN A 338 6.49 -11.60 40.16
CA GLN A 338 7.48 -10.62 39.71
C GLN A 338 6.80 -9.48 38.98
N ARG A 339 7.36 -8.28 39.07
CA ARG A 339 6.83 -7.11 38.40
C ARG A 339 7.96 -6.17 37.96
N GLY A 340 7.96 -5.78 36.69
CA GLY A 340 8.93 -4.86 36.12
C GLY A 340 10.35 -5.42 36.06
N THR A 341 10.55 -6.73 36.15
CA THR A 341 11.88 -7.33 36.02
C THR A 341 12.21 -7.63 34.55
N VAL A 342 13.47 -7.42 34.17
CA VAL A 342 13.98 -7.75 32.83
C VAL A 342 15.28 -8.54 32.98
N GLU A 343 15.33 -9.72 32.41
CA GLU A 343 16.51 -10.59 32.48
C GLU A 343 16.91 -11.10 31.10
N PHE A 344 18.19 -11.01 30.78
CA PHE A 344 18.82 -11.59 29.58
C PHE A 344 19.67 -12.78 29.99
N ARG A 345 19.35 -13.96 29.45
CA ARG A 345 20.05 -15.23 29.71
C ARG A 345 20.74 -15.73 28.45
N ASN A 346 22.05 -15.52 28.37
CA ASN A 346 22.90 -15.96 27.27
C ASN A 346 22.33 -15.59 25.88
N VAL A 347 21.90 -14.33 25.73
CA VAL A 347 21.20 -13.84 24.54
C VAL A 347 22.19 -13.54 23.43
N SER A 348 21.95 -14.15 22.27
CA SER A 348 22.58 -13.75 21.00
C SER A 348 21.51 -13.36 19.99
N PHE A 349 21.84 -12.38 19.15
CA PHE A 349 20.92 -11.87 18.15
C PHE A 349 21.61 -11.57 16.83
N THR A 350 21.00 -12.04 15.74
CA THR A 350 21.41 -11.78 14.36
C THR A 350 20.20 -11.22 13.61
N TYR A 351 20.38 -10.10 12.89
CA TYR A 351 19.31 -9.57 12.04
C TYR A 351 18.99 -10.53 10.90
N PRO A 352 17.71 -10.63 10.46
CA PRO A 352 17.32 -11.57 9.39
C PRO A 352 18.11 -11.43 8.09
N ASP A 353 18.58 -10.21 7.78
CA ASP A 353 19.33 -9.87 6.57
C ASP A 353 20.85 -9.93 6.77
N SER A 354 21.34 -10.28 7.98
CA SER A 354 22.76 -10.35 8.30
C SER A 354 23.22 -11.80 8.47
N ARG A 355 24.53 -12.03 8.21
CA ARG A 355 25.20 -13.28 8.54
C ARG A 355 25.99 -13.21 9.84
N GLU A 356 26.27 -11.99 10.30
CA GLU A 356 27.06 -11.75 11.50
C GLU A 356 26.15 -11.46 12.69
N ALA A 357 26.51 -11.98 13.86
CA ALA A 357 25.77 -11.72 15.08
C ALA A 357 25.96 -10.25 15.49
N MET A 358 24.85 -9.56 15.80
CA MET A 358 24.87 -8.19 16.34
C MET A 358 25.08 -8.20 17.84
N LEU A 359 24.65 -9.25 18.54
CA LEU A 359 24.79 -9.45 19.98
C LEU A 359 25.21 -10.89 20.24
N GLU A 360 26.18 -11.10 21.15
CA GLU A 360 26.70 -12.42 21.51
C GLU A 360 26.76 -12.60 23.03
N GLY A 361 26.06 -13.63 23.54
CA GLY A 361 26.19 -14.09 24.92
C GLY A 361 25.83 -13.06 25.98
N ILE A 362 24.86 -12.19 25.73
CA ILE A 362 24.47 -11.11 26.63
C ILE A 362 23.80 -11.67 27.89
N ASN A 363 24.28 -11.25 29.06
CA ASN A 363 23.75 -11.63 30.36
C ASN A 363 23.66 -10.40 31.26
N PHE A 364 22.46 -10.04 31.71
CA PHE A 364 22.23 -9.04 32.77
C PHE A 364 20.81 -9.18 33.33
N THR A 365 20.58 -8.59 34.50
CA THR A 365 19.26 -8.51 35.14
C THR A 365 19.01 -7.07 35.56
N ALA A 366 17.80 -6.58 35.31
CA ALA A 366 17.28 -5.33 35.82
C ALA A 366 16.12 -5.66 36.77
N GLU A 367 16.24 -5.29 38.03
CA GLU A 367 15.22 -5.49 39.06
C GLU A 367 14.18 -4.34 39.02
N GLN A 368 13.02 -4.56 39.62
CA GLN A 368 11.97 -3.54 39.71
C GLN A 368 12.50 -2.22 40.25
N GLY A 369 12.19 -1.13 39.56
CA GLY A 369 12.57 0.24 39.96
C GLY A 369 14.02 0.62 39.63
N GLN A 370 14.89 -0.34 39.30
CA GLN A 370 16.28 -0.06 38.92
C GLN A 370 16.41 0.72 37.62
N THR A 371 17.44 1.55 37.56
CA THR A 371 17.90 2.20 36.32
C THR A 371 19.13 1.45 35.80
N VAL A 372 18.95 0.77 34.66
CA VAL A 372 20.05 0.09 33.95
C VAL A 372 20.38 0.87 32.70
N ALA A 373 21.61 1.31 32.59
CA ALA A 373 22.09 2.10 31.45
C ALA A 373 22.99 1.26 30.53
N PHE A 374 22.91 1.51 29.23
CA PHE A 374 23.72 0.87 28.19
C PHE A 374 24.57 1.91 27.47
N ILE A 375 25.88 1.67 27.46
CA ILE A 375 26.86 2.55 26.79
C ILE A 375 27.82 1.71 25.95
N GLY A 376 28.47 2.33 24.99
CA GLY A 376 29.46 1.71 24.10
C GLY A 376 29.58 2.48 22.79
N SER A 377 30.47 2.03 21.93
CA SER A 377 30.73 2.63 20.61
C SER A 377 29.48 2.64 19.71
N THR A 378 29.48 3.49 18.69
CA THR A 378 28.42 3.45 17.67
C THR A 378 28.48 2.10 16.95
N GLY A 379 27.31 1.45 16.81
CA GLY A 379 27.24 0.12 16.20
C GLY A 379 27.44 -1.05 17.18
N SER A 380 27.73 -0.82 18.46
CA SER A 380 27.93 -1.89 19.46
C SER A 380 26.68 -2.71 19.85
N GLY A 381 25.52 -2.45 19.23
CA GLY A 381 24.30 -3.24 19.46
C GLY A 381 23.34 -2.72 20.54
N LYS A 382 23.55 -1.53 21.11
CA LYS A 382 22.71 -0.97 22.20
C LYS A 382 21.22 -0.93 21.89
N SER A 383 20.83 -0.30 20.78
CA SER A 383 19.43 -0.24 20.34
C SER A 383 18.88 -1.61 19.98
N SER A 384 19.72 -2.49 19.39
CA SER A 384 19.33 -3.86 19.09
C SER A 384 18.97 -4.63 20.35
N LEU A 385 19.75 -4.44 21.43
CA LEU A 385 19.54 -5.09 22.72
C LEU A 385 18.19 -4.71 23.32
N ILE A 386 17.91 -3.40 23.44
CA ILE A 386 16.67 -2.95 24.07
C ILE A 386 15.43 -3.24 23.22
N ASN A 387 15.58 -3.39 21.90
CA ASN A 387 14.50 -3.76 20.98
C ASN A 387 14.03 -5.22 21.14
N LEU A 388 14.81 -6.07 21.81
CA LEU A 388 14.41 -7.43 22.13
C LEU A 388 13.40 -7.48 23.29
N VAL A 389 13.36 -6.46 24.17
CA VAL A 389 12.45 -6.41 25.33
C VAL A 389 10.99 -6.26 24.88
N PRO A 390 10.60 -5.30 24.01
CA PRO A 390 9.24 -5.21 23.46
C PRO A 390 8.96 -6.26 22.38
N ARG A 391 9.92 -7.18 22.17
CA ARG A 391 9.86 -8.22 21.16
C ARG A 391 9.59 -7.66 19.76
N PHE A 392 10.41 -6.67 19.35
CA PHE A 392 10.45 -6.22 17.96
C PHE A 392 11.17 -7.23 17.06
N TYR A 393 12.04 -8.04 17.66
CA TYR A 393 12.73 -9.18 17.07
C TYR A 393 12.79 -10.31 18.11
N ASP A 394 12.86 -11.56 17.64
CA ASP A 394 13.15 -12.70 18.49
C ASP A 394 14.66 -12.94 18.60
N THR A 395 15.11 -13.47 19.72
CA THR A 395 16.52 -13.85 19.93
C THR A 395 16.92 -15.02 19.04
N SER A 396 18.16 -14.99 18.50
CA SER A 396 18.71 -16.13 17.76
C SER A 396 19.12 -17.28 18.71
N GLN A 397 19.60 -16.94 19.91
CA GLN A 397 19.92 -17.88 21.00
C GLN A 397 19.63 -17.23 22.35
N GLY A 398 19.43 -18.06 23.36
CA GLY A 398 19.12 -17.59 24.71
C GLY A 398 17.68 -17.14 24.89
N GLN A 399 17.42 -16.41 25.98
CA GLN A 399 16.08 -15.99 26.38
C GLN A 399 16.11 -14.58 26.96
N VAL A 400 15.10 -13.77 26.59
CA VAL A 400 14.76 -12.52 27.27
C VAL A 400 13.53 -12.77 28.10
N LEU A 401 13.62 -12.54 29.40
CA LEU A 401 12.52 -12.73 30.33
C LEU A 401 12.04 -11.36 30.82
N VAL A 402 10.73 -11.20 30.84
CA VAL A 402 10.03 -10.08 31.50
C VAL A 402 9.15 -10.69 32.57
N ASP A 403 9.31 -10.25 33.80
CA ASP A 403 8.59 -10.79 34.98
C ASP A 403 8.73 -12.33 35.09
N GLY A 404 9.92 -12.84 34.77
CA GLY A 404 10.24 -14.26 34.82
C GLY A 404 9.66 -15.13 33.70
N VAL A 405 8.97 -14.53 32.71
CA VAL A 405 8.38 -15.21 31.55
C VAL A 405 9.14 -14.83 30.28
N ASP A 406 9.44 -15.80 29.43
CA ASP A 406 10.08 -15.54 28.13
C ASP A 406 9.17 -14.67 27.27
N VAL A 407 9.72 -13.62 26.67
CA VAL A 407 8.96 -12.70 25.80
C VAL A 407 8.29 -13.39 24.62
N ARG A 408 8.81 -14.57 24.21
CA ARG A 408 8.23 -15.37 23.12
C ARG A 408 6.90 -16.03 23.51
N ASP A 409 6.70 -16.28 24.79
CA ASP A 409 5.48 -16.91 25.30
C ASP A 409 4.35 -15.90 25.52
N TYR A 410 4.67 -14.59 25.63
CA TYR A 410 3.70 -13.55 25.88
C TYR A 410 2.74 -13.32 24.71
N ASP A 411 1.47 -13.05 25.03
CA ASP A 411 0.64 -12.23 24.17
C ASP A 411 1.31 -10.85 23.98
N LEU A 412 1.54 -10.45 22.72
CA LEU A 412 2.30 -9.23 22.40
C LEU A 412 1.67 -7.97 22.98
N LYS A 413 0.32 -7.92 23.05
CA LYS A 413 -0.38 -6.79 23.66
C LYS A 413 -0.10 -6.76 25.16
N ALA A 414 -0.21 -7.89 25.83
CA ALA A 414 0.07 -7.99 27.28
C ALA A 414 1.52 -7.61 27.62
N LEU A 415 2.49 -7.98 26.79
CA LEU A 415 3.89 -7.58 26.95
C LEU A 415 4.07 -6.07 26.76
N ARG A 416 3.59 -5.53 25.65
CA ARG A 416 3.79 -4.13 25.27
C ARG A 416 2.99 -3.15 26.15
N ASP A 417 1.89 -3.61 26.74
CA ASP A 417 1.14 -2.81 27.73
C ASP A 417 1.93 -2.53 29.02
N LYS A 418 2.93 -3.37 29.33
CA LYS A 418 3.86 -3.16 30.46
C LYS A 418 4.99 -2.19 30.15
N ILE A 419 5.21 -1.82 28.88
CA ILE A 419 6.39 -1.13 28.39
C ILE A 419 6.03 0.26 27.88
N GLY A 420 6.70 1.29 28.40
CA GLY A 420 6.75 2.63 27.82
C GLY A 420 8.04 2.76 27.00
N TYR A 421 7.90 2.94 25.69
CA TYR A 421 9.05 2.98 24.79
C TYR A 421 9.23 4.37 24.16
N VAL A 422 10.43 4.93 24.30
CA VAL A 422 10.82 6.20 23.69
C VAL A 422 11.90 5.95 22.65
N PRO A 423 11.57 6.01 21.34
CA PRO A 423 12.54 5.73 20.28
C PRO A 423 13.58 6.84 20.14
N GLN A 424 14.72 6.52 19.54
CA GLN A 424 15.78 7.47 19.22
C GLN A 424 15.28 8.63 18.34
N GLN A 425 14.47 8.32 17.32
CA GLN A 425 13.79 9.31 16.51
C GLN A 425 12.33 9.45 16.95
N SER A 426 12.02 10.56 17.60
CA SER A 426 10.65 10.84 18.07
C SER A 426 9.71 11.09 16.91
N VAL A 427 8.65 10.29 16.82
CA VAL A 427 7.57 10.43 15.85
C VAL A 427 6.31 10.95 16.55
N LEU A 428 5.77 12.06 16.02
CA LEU A 428 4.48 12.59 16.44
C LEU A 428 3.47 12.45 15.30
N PHE A 429 2.26 12.12 15.68
CA PHE A 429 1.14 11.98 14.75
C PHE A 429 0.40 13.30 14.59
N ARG A 430 -0.22 13.49 13.44
CA ARG A 430 -1.14 14.61 13.24
C ARG A 430 -2.28 14.52 14.24
N GLY A 431 -2.56 15.64 14.93
CA GLY A 431 -3.59 15.72 15.97
C GLY A 431 -3.30 16.87 16.92
N THR A 432 -3.51 16.66 18.22
CA THR A 432 -3.20 17.64 19.26
C THR A 432 -2.02 17.19 20.12
N VAL A 433 -1.50 18.09 20.95
CA VAL A 433 -0.51 17.74 21.98
C VAL A 433 -1.06 16.62 22.86
N ALA A 434 -2.28 16.78 23.35
CA ALA A 434 -2.91 15.81 24.24
C ALA A 434 -3.13 14.45 23.59
N SER A 435 -3.61 14.39 22.31
CA SER A 435 -3.80 13.13 21.60
C SER A 435 -2.47 12.41 21.32
N ASN A 436 -1.37 13.15 21.20
CA ASN A 436 -0.04 12.57 21.07
C ASN A 436 0.51 12.01 22.39
N VAL A 437 0.22 12.63 23.53
CA VAL A 437 0.63 12.13 24.85
C VAL A 437 -0.23 10.93 25.27
N SER A 438 -1.56 10.99 25.07
CA SER A 438 -2.47 9.89 25.39
C SER A 438 -2.58 8.82 24.29
N TYR A 439 -1.62 8.77 23.38
CA TYR A 439 -1.64 7.84 22.25
C TYR A 439 -1.74 6.36 22.70
N GLY A 440 -2.72 5.66 22.18
CA GLY A 440 -3.02 4.28 22.56
C GLY A 440 -4.02 4.14 23.73
N ASP A 441 -4.48 5.25 24.35
CA ASP A 441 -5.56 5.27 25.33
C ASP A 441 -6.85 5.77 24.66
N GLN A 442 -7.32 5.02 23.67
CA GLN A 442 -8.54 5.34 22.94
C GLN A 442 -9.77 4.81 23.72
N PRO A 443 -10.86 5.59 23.84
CA PRO A 443 -12.12 5.08 24.38
C PRO A 443 -12.72 4.06 23.42
N GLY A 444 -12.73 2.81 23.84
CA GLY A 444 -13.22 1.67 23.06
C GLY A 444 -12.12 1.03 22.24
N ASP A 445 -11.49 0.03 22.83
CA ASP A 445 -10.69 -0.94 22.08
C ASP A 445 -11.58 -1.48 20.96
N PRO A 446 -11.26 -1.34 19.67
CA PRO A 446 -11.94 -2.09 18.62
C PRO A 446 -11.46 -3.54 18.70
N ALA A 447 -11.65 -4.16 19.89
CA ALA A 447 -11.42 -5.57 20.07
C ALA A 447 -12.19 -6.30 18.98
N GLU A 448 -11.47 -7.04 18.16
CA GLU A 448 -12.01 -7.95 17.17
C GLU A 448 -12.91 -7.30 16.10
N VAL A 449 -12.38 -6.36 15.35
CA VAL A 449 -12.94 -6.06 14.04
C VAL A 449 -12.56 -7.19 13.09
N GLU A 450 -13.20 -8.35 13.27
CA GLU A 450 -13.32 -9.33 12.21
C GLU A 450 -13.81 -8.60 10.95
N MET A 451 -13.20 -8.88 9.80
CA MET A 451 -13.52 -8.16 8.55
C MET A 451 -15.03 -7.98 8.42
N ALA A 452 -15.51 -6.76 8.58
CA ALA A 452 -16.90 -6.47 8.32
C ALA A 452 -17.13 -6.74 6.84
N ASP A 453 -17.80 -7.82 6.52
CA ASP A 453 -18.26 -8.06 5.15
C ASP A 453 -19.26 -6.96 4.81
N THR A 454 -18.76 -5.88 4.20
CA THR A 454 -19.57 -4.70 3.83
C THR A 454 -20.66 -5.03 2.82
N SER A 455 -20.65 -6.23 2.26
CA SER A 455 -21.77 -6.74 1.45
C SER A 455 -23.02 -7.02 2.30
N THR A 456 -22.85 -7.27 3.62
CA THR A 456 -23.95 -7.51 4.55
C THR A 456 -24.45 -6.22 5.22
N PRO A 457 -25.73 -6.13 5.59
CA PRO A 457 -26.26 -4.99 6.35
C PRO A 457 -25.57 -4.81 7.71
N ALA A 458 -25.20 -5.91 8.37
CA ALA A 458 -24.50 -5.91 9.65
C ALA A 458 -23.06 -5.34 9.48
N GLY A 459 -22.35 -5.75 8.43
CA GLY A 459 -21.00 -5.25 8.12
C GLY A 459 -20.98 -3.76 7.81
N ARG A 460 -21.95 -3.25 7.04
CA ARG A 460 -22.09 -1.80 6.76
C ARG A 460 -22.37 -0.99 8.02
N LYS A 461 -23.23 -1.50 8.93
CA LYS A 461 -23.52 -0.83 10.20
C LYS A 461 -22.28 -0.77 11.10
N ARG A 462 -21.46 -1.83 11.09
CA ARG A 462 -20.21 -1.89 11.85
C ARG A 462 -19.15 -0.95 11.26
N GLU A 463 -19.01 -0.89 9.93
CA GLU A 463 -18.14 0.07 9.25
C GLU A 463 -18.52 1.53 9.57
N ALA A 464 -19.82 1.85 9.50
CA ALA A 464 -20.32 3.17 9.86
C ALA A 464 -20.01 3.52 11.34
N ALA A 465 -20.12 2.53 12.25
CA ALA A 465 -19.77 2.73 13.66
C ALA A 465 -18.26 3.00 13.84
N LEU A 466 -17.38 2.32 13.09
CA LEU A 466 -15.94 2.56 13.12
C LEU A 466 -15.56 3.94 12.57
N ILE A 467 -16.20 4.36 11.48
CA ILE A 467 -16.00 5.70 10.90
C ILE A 467 -16.45 6.76 11.92
N ALA A 468 -17.64 6.59 12.51
CA ALA A 468 -18.15 7.51 13.52
C ALA A 468 -17.26 7.56 14.78
N ALA A 469 -16.69 6.42 15.20
CA ALA A 469 -15.74 6.37 16.31
C ALA A 469 -14.42 7.09 15.97
N GLY A 470 -13.91 6.94 14.74
CA GLY A 470 -12.74 7.65 14.22
C GLY A 470 -12.98 9.17 14.16
N GLU A 471 -14.11 9.60 13.61
CA GLU A 471 -14.51 11.01 13.54
C GLU A 471 -14.71 11.62 14.95
N ALA A 472 -15.31 10.85 15.86
CA ALA A 472 -15.48 11.27 17.25
C ALA A 472 -14.11 11.43 17.97
N ALA A 473 -13.14 10.57 17.67
CA ALA A 473 -11.79 10.67 18.21
C ALA A 473 -11.01 11.88 17.67
N GLU A 474 -11.25 12.30 16.42
CA GLU A 474 -10.62 13.50 15.85
C GLU A 474 -11.19 14.81 16.39
N GLY A 475 -12.44 14.84 16.84
CA GLY A 475 -13.16 16.06 17.26
C GLY A 475 -13.55 16.16 18.72
N ALA A 476 -13.31 15.12 19.54
CA ALA A 476 -13.76 15.09 20.92
C ALA A 476 -12.88 15.94 21.84
N ASP A 477 -13.52 16.76 22.68
CA ASP A 477 -12.88 17.31 23.87
C ASP A 477 -12.40 16.16 24.77
N ILE A 478 -11.10 16.17 25.08
CA ILE A 478 -10.49 15.14 25.93
C ILE A 478 -11.13 15.20 27.31
N PRO A 479 -11.59 14.06 27.87
CA PRO A 479 -12.16 14.03 29.20
C PRO A 479 -11.22 14.67 30.23
N ALA A 480 -11.79 15.41 31.20
CA ALA A 480 -10.99 16.14 32.17
C ALA A 480 -10.01 15.26 32.95
N GLU A 481 -10.40 14.03 33.27
CA GLU A 481 -9.53 13.03 33.91
C GLU A 481 -8.34 12.65 33.03
N GLN A 482 -8.58 12.38 31.75
CA GLN A 482 -7.53 12.09 30.79
C GLN A 482 -6.60 13.28 30.59
N LEU A 483 -7.14 14.49 30.52
CA LEU A 483 -6.35 15.72 30.42
C LEU A 483 -5.46 15.94 31.66
N ASN A 484 -5.92 15.60 32.86
CA ASN A 484 -5.11 15.68 34.10
C ASN A 484 -3.94 14.67 34.03
N ARG A 485 -4.16 13.45 33.55
CA ARG A 485 -3.09 12.46 33.32
C ARG A 485 -2.08 12.96 32.27
N VAL A 486 -2.56 13.58 31.19
CA VAL A 486 -1.72 14.19 30.17
C VAL A 486 -0.84 15.29 30.75
N ARG A 487 -1.40 16.16 31.61
CA ARG A 487 -0.65 17.23 32.30
C ARG A 487 0.43 16.66 33.20
N ALA A 488 0.09 15.68 34.02
CA ALA A 488 1.04 15.03 34.94
C ALA A 488 2.21 14.40 34.14
N ALA A 489 1.93 13.70 33.06
CA ALA A 489 2.96 13.13 32.21
C ALA A 489 3.81 14.20 31.51
N ALA A 490 3.21 15.30 31.07
CA ALA A 490 3.91 16.43 30.45
C ALA A 490 4.81 17.15 31.48
N ASP A 491 4.39 17.26 32.77
CA ASP A 491 5.21 17.82 33.84
C ASP A 491 6.44 16.97 34.09
N VAL A 492 6.32 15.64 34.15
CA VAL A 492 7.46 14.72 34.28
C VAL A 492 8.44 14.89 33.12
N ALA A 493 7.95 15.04 31.89
CA ALA A 493 8.76 15.23 30.70
C ALA A 493 9.25 16.68 30.51
N GLN A 494 9.01 17.59 31.46
CA GLN A 494 9.33 19.01 31.36
C GLN A 494 8.72 19.67 30.12
N ALA A 495 7.54 19.19 29.67
CA ALA A 495 6.88 19.66 28.47
C ALA A 495 5.86 20.79 28.74
N SER A 496 5.33 20.89 29.96
CA SER A 496 4.23 21.80 30.31
C SER A 496 4.55 23.26 30.02
N GLU A 497 5.80 23.71 30.25
CA GLU A 497 6.21 25.09 30.00
C GLU A 497 6.06 25.51 28.54
N PHE A 498 6.56 24.71 27.61
CA PHE A 498 6.44 25.06 26.19
C PHE A 498 5.04 24.81 25.66
N VAL A 499 4.32 23.79 26.16
CA VAL A 499 2.93 23.51 25.79
C VAL A 499 2.03 24.69 26.18
N ALA A 500 2.23 25.27 27.36
CA ALA A 500 1.48 26.46 27.82
C ALA A 500 1.70 27.69 26.93
N ARG A 501 2.83 27.76 26.21
CA ARG A 501 3.14 28.84 25.26
C ARG A 501 2.59 28.58 23.85
N MET A 502 2.12 27.36 23.56
CA MET A 502 1.49 27.04 22.27
C MET A 502 0.07 27.60 22.24
N ASP A 503 -0.35 28.10 21.09
CA ASP A 503 -1.73 28.54 20.89
C ASP A 503 -2.67 27.31 21.01
N GLY A 504 -3.60 27.35 22.01
CA GLY A 504 -4.45 26.24 22.39
C GLY A 504 -3.87 25.29 23.43
N GLY A 505 -2.62 25.46 23.91
CA GLY A 505 -2.02 24.64 24.96
C GLY A 505 -2.02 23.15 24.64
N TYR A 506 -2.68 22.32 25.44
CA TYR A 506 -2.78 20.86 25.19
C TYR A 506 -3.67 20.51 24.00
N SER A 507 -4.55 21.42 23.56
CA SER A 507 -5.33 21.28 22.32
C SER A 507 -4.59 21.85 21.10
N ALA A 508 -3.36 22.36 21.27
CA ALA A 508 -2.55 22.89 20.17
C ALA A 508 -2.28 21.82 19.10
N ALA A 509 -2.43 22.20 17.83
CA ALA A 509 -2.28 21.29 16.71
C ALA A 509 -0.82 20.85 16.52
N ILE A 510 -0.63 19.56 16.35
CA ILE A 510 0.62 18.93 15.91
C ILE A 510 0.49 18.53 14.44
N ALA A 511 1.37 19.03 13.60
CA ALA A 511 1.43 18.65 12.20
C ALA A 511 1.98 17.23 12.04
N GLN A 512 1.74 16.61 10.86
CA GLN A 512 2.27 15.29 10.53
C GLN A 512 3.78 15.22 10.74
N GLY A 513 4.25 14.20 11.47
CA GLY A 513 5.64 14.03 11.85
C GLY A 513 6.17 15.12 12.80
N GLY A 514 5.28 15.96 13.37
CA GLY A 514 5.65 17.04 14.29
C GLY A 514 6.49 18.13 13.63
N SER A 515 6.27 18.43 12.34
CA SER A 515 7.09 19.41 11.59
C SER A 515 7.00 20.84 12.16
N ASN A 516 6.00 21.14 12.97
CA ASN A 516 5.77 22.43 13.61
C ASN A 516 6.35 22.54 15.04
N VAL A 517 7.06 21.52 15.53
CA VAL A 517 7.73 21.53 16.84
C VAL A 517 9.21 21.18 16.71
N SER A 518 10.05 21.70 17.63
CA SER A 518 11.49 21.44 17.63
C SER A 518 11.84 20.00 18.02
N GLY A 519 13.06 19.54 17.71
CA GLY A 519 13.54 18.20 18.06
C GLY A 519 13.42 17.90 19.56
N GLY A 520 13.87 18.81 20.42
CA GLY A 520 13.75 18.66 21.87
C GLY A 520 12.30 18.67 22.37
N GLN A 521 11.38 19.43 21.73
CA GLN A 521 9.95 19.39 22.04
C GLN A 521 9.33 18.04 21.64
N LYS A 522 9.67 17.51 20.42
CA LYS A 522 9.24 16.16 20.03
C LYS A 522 9.67 15.11 21.03
N GLN A 523 10.92 15.18 21.47
CA GLN A 523 11.47 14.23 22.40
C GLN A 523 10.75 14.26 23.74
N ARG A 524 10.51 15.46 24.30
CA ARG A 524 9.76 15.61 25.55
C ARG A 524 8.32 15.11 25.44
N LEU A 525 7.62 15.35 24.31
CA LEU A 525 6.28 14.80 24.09
C LEU A 525 6.31 13.26 23.97
N SER A 526 7.36 12.69 23.38
CA SER A 526 7.53 11.23 23.31
C SER A 526 7.81 10.62 24.69
N ILE A 527 8.59 11.31 25.54
CA ILE A 527 8.80 10.91 26.95
C ILE A 527 7.47 11.00 27.70
N ALA A 528 6.70 12.09 27.54
CA ALA A 528 5.39 12.24 28.15
C ALA A 528 4.43 11.10 27.75
N ARG A 529 4.42 10.72 26.46
CA ARG A 529 3.65 9.57 25.93
C ARG A 529 4.01 8.26 26.65
N ALA A 530 5.29 7.99 26.84
CA ALA A 530 5.75 6.77 27.50
C ALA A 530 5.35 6.74 28.98
N VAL A 531 5.49 7.86 29.68
CA VAL A 531 5.15 8.00 31.12
C VAL A 531 3.64 7.98 31.34
N TYR A 532 2.85 8.54 30.43
CA TYR A 532 1.39 8.63 30.54
C TYR A 532 0.70 7.29 30.84
N ARG A 533 1.24 6.19 30.33
CA ARG A 533 0.69 4.84 30.51
C ARG A 533 1.00 4.21 31.86
N HIS A 534 1.84 4.84 32.71
CA HIS A 534 2.36 4.29 33.96
C HIS A 534 2.91 2.87 33.82
N PRO A 535 3.85 2.65 32.87
CA PRO A 535 4.34 1.33 32.55
C PRO A 535 5.21 0.76 33.68
N GLU A 536 5.33 -0.57 33.72
CA GLU A 536 6.24 -1.26 34.64
C GLU A 536 7.71 -1.13 34.21
N ILE A 537 7.94 -0.98 32.90
CA ILE A 537 9.27 -0.85 32.28
C ILE A 537 9.27 0.37 31.37
N LEU A 538 10.26 1.24 31.52
CA LEU A 538 10.52 2.39 30.65
C LEU A 538 11.80 2.15 29.86
N ILE A 539 11.72 2.25 28.54
CA ILE A 539 12.86 2.09 27.63
C ILE A 539 13.12 3.42 26.92
N PHE A 540 14.35 3.91 27.02
CA PHE A 540 14.81 5.14 26.39
C PHE A 540 15.95 4.83 25.43
N ASP A 541 15.70 4.92 24.12
CA ASP A 541 16.72 4.71 23.10
C ASP A 541 17.34 6.05 22.72
N ASP A 542 18.49 6.39 23.32
CA ASP A 542 19.25 7.64 23.12
C ASP A 542 18.37 8.91 23.19
N SER A 543 17.33 8.85 24.04
CA SER A 543 16.23 9.81 24.03
C SER A 543 16.59 11.14 24.70
N PHE A 544 17.69 11.20 25.40
CA PHE A 544 18.14 12.40 26.13
C PHE A 544 19.15 13.24 25.32
N SER A 545 19.71 12.69 24.24
CA SER A 545 20.74 13.36 23.44
C SER A 545 20.25 14.65 22.76
N ALA A 546 18.96 14.73 22.44
CA ALA A 546 18.33 15.90 21.83
C ALA A 546 17.94 17.00 22.83
N LEU A 547 18.12 16.76 24.14
CA LEU A 547 17.83 17.71 25.21
C LEU A 547 19.09 18.49 25.60
N ASP A 548 18.88 19.73 26.05
CA ASP A 548 19.93 20.48 26.73
C ASP A 548 20.22 19.89 28.13
N PHE A 549 21.40 20.14 28.67
CA PHE A 549 21.86 19.54 29.92
C PHE A 549 20.95 19.80 31.12
N LYS A 550 20.34 20.97 31.18
CA LYS A 550 19.43 21.33 32.26
C LYS A 550 18.14 20.54 32.18
N THR A 551 17.51 20.53 31.00
CA THR A 551 16.26 19.78 30.76
C THR A 551 16.48 18.28 30.91
N ASP A 552 17.60 17.71 30.41
CA ASP A 552 17.97 16.29 30.59
C ASP A 552 18.00 15.93 32.10
N ARG A 553 18.68 16.72 32.91
CA ARG A 553 18.75 16.49 34.35
C ARG A 553 17.36 16.58 35.02
N GLU A 554 16.61 17.64 34.70
CA GLU A 554 15.26 17.87 35.32
C GLU A 554 14.29 16.73 34.94
N VAL A 555 14.32 16.22 33.72
CA VAL A 555 13.50 15.07 33.30
C VAL A 555 13.90 13.80 34.06
N ARG A 556 15.21 13.52 34.18
CA ARG A 556 15.68 12.33 34.91
C ARG A 556 15.35 12.40 36.40
N ASP A 557 15.50 13.58 37.03
CA ASP A 557 15.13 13.80 38.42
C ASP A 557 13.60 13.63 38.62
N ALA A 558 12.79 14.06 37.65
CA ALA A 558 11.34 13.85 37.67
C ALA A 558 10.97 12.37 37.48
N LEU A 559 11.61 11.68 36.57
CA LEU A 559 11.44 10.23 36.36
C LEU A 559 11.84 9.40 37.58
N ALA A 560 12.88 9.80 38.31
CA ALA A 560 13.31 9.14 39.53
C ALA A 560 12.27 9.27 40.66
N ARG A 561 11.54 10.40 40.74
CA ARG A 561 10.50 10.63 41.72
C ARG A 561 9.17 10.00 41.37
N GLU A 562 8.68 10.27 40.16
CA GLU A 562 7.30 9.97 39.75
C GLU A 562 7.16 8.56 39.16
N ALA A 563 8.24 7.98 38.60
CA ALA A 563 8.28 6.62 38.04
C ALA A 563 9.27 5.73 38.82
N LYS A 564 9.32 5.88 40.16
CA LYS A 564 10.27 5.14 41.02
C LYS A 564 10.10 3.63 40.93
N ASP A 565 8.86 3.14 40.79
CA ASP A 565 8.53 1.72 40.76
C ASP A 565 8.72 1.11 39.37
N SER A 566 8.93 1.94 38.34
CA SER A 566 9.20 1.49 36.96
C SER A 566 10.70 1.23 36.76
N THR A 567 11.02 0.10 36.19
CA THR A 567 12.38 -0.23 35.74
C THR A 567 12.75 0.58 34.52
N LYS A 568 13.91 1.21 34.50
CA LYS A 568 14.35 2.11 33.44
C LYS A 568 15.54 1.49 32.69
N LEU A 569 15.38 1.26 31.39
CA LEU A 569 16.44 0.82 30.49
C LEU A 569 16.85 2.01 29.61
N ILE A 570 18.04 2.54 29.80
CA ILE A 570 18.49 3.79 29.19
C ILE A 570 19.68 3.51 28.26
N VAL A 571 19.52 3.65 26.97
CA VAL A 571 20.65 3.76 26.04
C VAL A 571 21.09 5.22 26.01
N ALA A 572 22.36 5.45 26.24
CA ALA A 572 22.94 6.79 26.16
C ALA A 572 24.34 6.78 25.51
N GLN A 573 24.67 7.92 24.93
CA GLN A 573 26.01 8.21 24.41
C GLN A 573 26.82 9.12 25.34
N ARG A 574 26.14 9.78 26.30
CA ARG A 574 26.74 10.71 27.24
C ARG A 574 26.88 10.08 28.62
N ILE A 575 28.10 10.09 29.17
CA ILE A 575 28.36 9.63 30.55
C ILE A 575 27.53 10.39 31.57
N GLY A 576 27.41 11.71 31.44
CA GLY A 576 26.62 12.55 32.35
C GLY A 576 25.14 12.16 32.47
N THR A 577 24.59 11.47 31.48
CA THR A 577 23.22 10.97 31.52
C THR A 577 23.08 9.71 32.37
N ILE A 578 24.13 8.87 32.47
CA ILE A 578 24.09 7.52 33.04
C ILE A 578 24.92 7.32 34.29
N MET A 579 25.73 8.29 34.69
CA MET A 579 26.66 8.14 35.81
C MET A 579 25.97 7.82 37.15
N ASN A 580 24.69 8.17 37.30
CA ASN A 580 23.86 7.88 38.48
C ASN A 580 22.98 6.65 38.32
N ALA A 581 23.16 5.84 37.24
CA ALA A 581 22.42 4.60 37.08
C ALA A 581 22.85 3.56 38.11
N ASP A 582 21.89 2.74 38.56
CA ASP A 582 22.14 1.65 39.53
C ASP A 582 23.08 0.60 38.94
N ARG A 583 23.00 0.43 37.64
CA ARG A 583 23.90 -0.47 36.89
C ARG A 583 24.13 0.10 35.48
N ILE A 584 25.37 0.04 35.05
CA ILE A 584 25.79 0.38 33.68
C ILE A 584 26.32 -0.88 33.04
N VAL A 585 25.84 -1.18 31.83
CA VAL A 585 26.31 -2.29 30.98
C VAL A 585 27.07 -1.69 29.81
N VAL A 586 28.34 -2.03 29.70
CA VAL A 586 29.24 -1.55 28.65
C VAL A 586 29.25 -2.55 27.52
N LEU A 587 28.87 -2.12 26.33
CA LEU A 587 28.83 -2.93 25.13
C LEU A 587 29.97 -2.54 24.19
N ASP A 588 30.71 -3.52 23.72
CA ASP A 588 31.71 -3.36 22.67
C ASP A 588 31.63 -4.55 21.71
N ASP A 589 31.53 -4.28 20.42
CA ASP A 589 31.40 -5.26 19.34
C ASP A 589 30.38 -6.38 19.64
N GLY A 590 29.19 -6.00 20.08
CA GLY A 590 28.08 -6.92 20.37
C GLY A 590 28.21 -7.73 21.67
N LYS A 591 29.25 -7.47 22.50
CA LYS A 591 29.50 -8.20 23.76
C LYS A 591 29.47 -7.26 24.96
N VAL A 592 29.14 -7.82 26.11
CA VAL A 592 29.26 -7.09 27.38
C VAL A 592 30.70 -7.20 27.86
N VAL A 593 31.40 -6.04 27.90
CA VAL A 593 32.79 -5.96 28.33
C VAL A 593 32.95 -5.43 29.77
N GLY A 594 31.88 -4.91 30.36
CA GLY A 594 31.84 -4.46 31.76
C GLY A 594 30.42 -4.27 32.27
N GLN A 595 30.22 -4.55 33.55
CA GLN A 595 28.96 -4.27 34.26
C GLN A 595 29.27 -3.78 35.68
N GLY A 596 28.59 -2.74 36.13
CA GLY A 596 28.75 -2.19 37.49
C GLY A 596 28.24 -0.76 37.59
N THR A 597 28.53 -0.11 38.69
CA THR A 597 28.33 1.30 38.89
C THR A 597 29.38 2.14 38.15
N HIS A 598 29.15 3.44 38.05
CA HIS A 598 30.11 4.37 37.41
C HIS A 598 31.52 4.20 38.01
N LYS A 599 31.64 4.18 39.34
CA LYS A 599 32.91 4.05 40.05
C LYS A 599 33.60 2.72 39.78
N GLU A 600 32.90 1.61 39.87
CA GLU A 600 33.43 0.28 39.60
C GLU A 600 33.93 0.13 38.17
N LEU A 601 33.24 0.74 37.20
CA LEU A 601 33.64 0.65 35.81
C LEU A 601 34.81 1.57 35.46
N LEU A 602 34.97 2.69 36.14
CA LEU A 602 36.19 3.51 36.00
C LEU A 602 37.44 2.75 36.44
N ASP A 603 37.33 1.90 37.46
CA ASP A 603 38.44 1.09 37.98
C ASP A 603 38.71 -0.16 37.14
N ASN A 604 37.64 -0.85 36.68
CA ASN A 604 37.73 -2.22 36.19
C ASN A 604 37.41 -2.39 34.68
N CYS A 605 37.01 -1.34 33.95
CA CYS A 605 36.67 -1.42 32.53
C CYS A 605 37.37 -0.35 31.70
N ASP A 606 38.40 -0.74 30.94
CA ASP A 606 39.18 0.17 30.13
C ASP A 606 38.37 0.88 29.05
N VAL A 607 37.41 0.16 28.42
CA VAL A 607 36.51 0.74 27.40
C VAL A 607 35.63 1.84 28.02
N TYR A 608 35.07 1.61 29.21
CA TYR A 608 34.28 2.62 29.91
C TYR A 608 35.14 3.83 30.31
N ARG A 609 36.33 3.58 30.84
CA ARG A 609 37.28 4.64 31.24
C ARG A 609 37.63 5.53 30.05
N GLN A 610 37.96 4.96 28.90
CA GLN A 610 38.28 5.71 27.68
C GLN A 610 37.09 6.59 27.23
N ILE A 611 35.86 6.07 27.30
CA ILE A 611 34.66 6.85 26.96
C ILE A 611 34.47 7.99 27.98
N ALA A 612 34.65 7.71 29.28
CA ALA A 612 34.50 8.71 30.35
C ALA A 612 35.56 9.82 30.25
N GLU A 613 36.83 9.48 30.05
CA GLU A 613 37.92 10.43 29.90
C GLU A 613 37.80 11.32 28.66
N SER A 614 37.11 10.81 27.62
CA SER A 614 36.84 11.61 26.41
C SER A 614 35.75 12.65 26.59
N GLN A 615 34.87 12.51 27.62
CA GLN A 615 33.67 13.32 27.83
C GLN A 615 33.72 14.16 29.11
N LEU A 616 34.42 13.73 30.13
CA LEU A 616 34.44 14.37 31.46
C LEU A 616 35.79 15.00 31.73
N SER A 617 35.79 16.10 32.46
CA SER A 617 37.01 16.68 33.00
C SER A 617 37.56 15.83 34.15
N GLN A 618 38.86 15.96 34.48
CA GLN A 618 39.49 15.21 35.56
C GLN A 618 38.80 15.45 36.94
N SER A 619 38.25 16.64 37.15
CA SER A 619 37.48 16.96 38.38
C SER A 619 36.14 16.24 38.42
N GLU A 620 35.51 15.95 37.30
CA GLU A 620 34.24 15.24 37.21
C GLU A 620 34.41 13.71 37.26
N LEU A 621 35.58 13.21 36.85
CA LEU A 621 35.92 11.79 36.97
C LEU A 621 36.20 11.36 38.41
N THR A 622 36.57 12.31 39.30
CA THR A 622 36.91 12.05 40.72
C THR A 622 35.79 12.41 41.67
N ALA A 623 34.72 13.04 41.23
CA ALA A 623 33.57 13.42 42.01
C ALA A 623 32.55 12.27 42.10
#